data_dd6c0c1f39932b411898bbb3f990a088
#
_entry.id   dd6c0c1f39932b411898bbb3f990a088
#
_cell.length_a   1.000
_cell.length_b   1.000
_cell.length_c   1.000
_cell.angle_alpha   90.00
_cell.angle_beta   90.00
_cell.angle_gamma   90.00
#
_symmetry.space_group_name_H-M   'P 1'
#
loop_
_entity.id
_entity.type
_entity.pdbx_description
1 polymer ?
#
loop_
_entity_poly.entity_id
_entity_poly.type
_entity_poly.pdbx_seq_one_letter_code
_entity_poly.pdbx_strand_id
1 'polypeptide(L)'
;MVKKVCLAFGVLLIYVAASSQSYKKIHQKAVLIDTHNDVLSSAVLDGKDISHKIPEGHSDLDRFKQGGVDVQFFSVFTGPDARNKEGVYKDANQEIDSLESIAMRNTDRMLLAKNYDQVRKGIRQKKLVALIGVEGGHMIEDDIKKLEALYQRGMRYMTLTWNNSTNWASSAMDETAPSKFPLKGETSEEPARKKGLTDFGKQVVKRMNELGIIVDLSHTGEQTFYDAIATTTKPVLLSHSSVWNICPVFRNVKDEQIKAVAKNGGVICVNFYSGFISAAFDKRAEYLNGPGKKIIQDSLLAVNNDSIAMKTQWRKYYREELSKVRPTIRELADHIDYIVKLVGDDYAGIGADFDGVSSLPVGMDDVTAYPKITEELIRRGYSKKSIKKILGDNVLRVMKANFK
;
A
#
# COMPACT_ATOMS: atom_id res chain seq x y z
N MET A 1 -51.95 -12.38 -11.89
CA MET A 1 -50.79 -12.13 -11.00
C MET A 1 -49.46 -12.64 -11.56
N VAL A 2 -49.42 -13.80 -12.18
CA VAL A 2 -48.17 -14.43 -12.67
C VAL A 2 -47.43 -13.61 -13.78
N LYS A 3 -48.14 -12.97 -14.72
CA LYS A 3 -47.49 -12.18 -15.81
C LYS A 3 -46.78 -10.90 -15.32
N LYS A 4 -47.21 -10.27 -14.22
CA LYS A 4 -46.53 -9.06 -13.68
C LYS A 4 -45.26 -9.43 -12.89
N VAL A 5 -45.19 -10.61 -12.28
CA VAL A 5 -43.99 -11.10 -11.56
C VAL A 5 -42.88 -11.47 -12.55
N CYS A 6 -43.19 -12.12 -13.67
CA CYS A 6 -42.18 -12.45 -14.68
C CYS A 6 -41.58 -11.22 -15.37
N LEU A 7 -42.36 -10.13 -15.54
CA LEU A 7 -41.85 -8.89 -16.15
C LEU A 7 -40.89 -8.15 -15.19
N ALA A 8 -41.18 -8.13 -13.90
CA ALA A 8 -40.33 -7.54 -12.88
C ALA A 8 -38.99 -8.29 -12.71
N PHE A 9 -38.99 -9.61 -12.78
CA PHE A 9 -37.78 -10.44 -12.74
C PHE A 9 -36.93 -10.27 -14.01
N GLY A 10 -37.56 -10.19 -15.18
CA GLY A 10 -36.88 -9.94 -16.45
C GLY A 10 -36.20 -8.57 -16.49
N VAL A 11 -36.87 -7.52 -16.03
CA VAL A 11 -36.32 -6.16 -15.98
C VAL A 11 -35.17 -6.09 -14.95
N LEU A 12 -35.27 -6.74 -13.81
CA LEU A 12 -34.22 -6.79 -12.78
C LEU A 12 -32.97 -7.52 -13.31
N LEU A 13 -33.11 -8.66 -14.01
CA LEU A 13 -32.02 -9.39 -14.63
C LEU A 13 -31.33 -8.60 -15.74
N ILE A 14 -32.07 -7.87 -16.57
CA ILE A 14 -31.52 -7.00 -17.63
C ILE A 14 -30.76 -5.83 -17.00
N TYR A 15 -31.27 -5.24 -15.92
CA TYR A 15 -30.63 -4.12 -15.23
C TYR A 15 -29.30 -4.55 -14.56
N VAL A 16 -29.29 -5.70 -13.92
CA VAL A 16 -28.07 -6.28 -13.31
C VAL A 16 -27.03 -6.66 -14.37
N ALA A 17 -27.46 -7.24 -15.50
CA ALA A 17 -26.55 -7.57 -16.60
C ALA A 17 -25.99 -6.31 -17.31
N ALA A 18 -26.81 -5.30 -17.50
CA ALA A 18 -26.39 -4.01 -18.09
C ALA A 18 -25.41 -3.24 -17.15
N SER A 19 -25.64 -3.26 -15.85
CA SER A 19 -24.73 -2.65 -14.88
C SER A 19 -23.41 -3.41 -14.79
N SER A 20 -23.43 -4.74 -14.82
CA SER A 20 -22.24 -5.60 -14.82
C SER A 20 -21.35 -5.38 -16.05
N GLN A 21 -21.92 -5.21 -17.24
CA GLN A 21 -21.13 -4.85 -18.43
C GLN A 21 -20.60 -3.41 -18.38
N SER A 22 -21.26 -2.51 -17.65
CA SER A 22 -20.88 -1.11 -17.57
C SER A 22 -19.61 -0.91 -16.76
N TYR A 23 -19.45 -1.52 -15.55
CA TYR A 23 -18.26 -1.28 -14.73
C TYR A 23 -17.01 -1.90 -15.33
N LYS A 24 -17.09 -3.08 -15.97
CA LYS A 24 -15.96 -3.70 -16.66
C LYS A 24 -15.42 -2.82 -17.79
N LYS A 25 -16.30 -2.22 -18.59
CA LYS A 25 -15.90 -1.27 -19.64
C LYS A 25 -15.25 -0.01 -19.08
N ILE A 26 -15.73 0.51 -17.96
CA ILE A 26 -15.14 1.69 -17.31
C ILE A 26 -13.76 1.32 -16.75
N HIS A 27 -13.65 0.20 -16.06
CA HIS A 27 -12.40 -0.32 -15.50
C HIS A 27 -11.34 -0.50 -16.59
N GLN A 28 -11.67 -1.20 -17.69
CA GLN A 28 -10.76 -1.44 -18.82
C GLN A 28 -10.33 -0.16 -19.58
N LYS A 29 -11.09 0.94 -19.47
CA LYS A 29 -10.77 2.23 -20.08
C LYS A 29 -10.11 3.23 -19.14
N ALA A 30 -10.07 2.93 -17.86
CA ALA A 30 -9.29 3.68 -16.89
C ALA A 30 -7.83 3.18 -16.92
N VAL A 31 -6.92 4.03 -16.51
CA VAL A 31 -5.58 3.60 -16.14
C VAL A 31 -5.65 3.21 -14.66
N LEU A 32 -5.35 1.96 -14.34
CA LEU A 32 -5.25 1.51 -12.95
C LEU A 32 -3.79 1.55 -12.49
N ILE A 33 -3.55 2.32 -11.45
CA ILE A 33 -2.25 2.44 -10.77
C ILE A 33 -2.40 1.99 -9.34
N ASP A 34 -1.64 0.99 -8.95
CA ASP A 34 -1.44 0.62 -7.56
C ASP A 34 -0.06 1.08 -7.10
N THR A 35 -0.03 1.85 -6.03
CA THR A 35 1.19 2.52 -5.58
C THR A 35 2.01 1.69 -4.58
N HIS A 36 1.56 0.49 -4.17
CA HIS A 36 2.32 -0.34 -3.24
C HIS A 36 2.00 -1.83 -3.33
N ASN A 37 3.05 -2.65 -3.47
CA ASN A 37 2.93 -4.11 -3.52
C ASN A 37 4.26 -4.76 -3.13
N ASP A 38 4.23 -5.72 -2.19
CA ASP A 38 5.41 -6.33 -1.57
C ASP A 38 5.77 -7.71 -2.13
N VAL A 39 5.32 -8.03 -3.31
CA VAL A 39 5.60 -9.35 -3.91
C VAL A 39 7.09 -9.65 -4.07
N LEU A 40 7.95 -8.62 -4.11
CA LEU A 40 9.41 -8.81 -4.18
C LEU A 40 9.93 -9.45 -2.89
N SER A 41 9.65 -8.84 -1.74
CA SER A 41 10.11 -9.31 -0.43
C SER A 41 9.37 -10.56 0.04
N SER A 42 8.07 -10.69 -0.28
CA SER A 42 7.22 -11.80 0.22
C SER A 42 7.27 -13.08 -0.61
N ALA A 43 7.61 -12.99 -1.90
CA ALA A 43 7.60 -14.16 -2.79
C ALA A 43 8.88 -14.29 -3.63
N VAL A 44 9.32 -13.21 -4.29
CA VAL A 44 10.44 -13.29 -5.24
C VAL A 44 11.75 -13.62 -4.53
N LEU A 45 12.02 -13.05 -3.37
CA LEU A 45 13.21 -13.39 -2.59
C LEU A 45 13.20 -14.82 -2.05
N ASP A 46 12.02 -15.42 -1.89
CA ASP A 46 11.86 -16.85 -1.57
C ASP A 46 11.97 -17.76 -2.81
N GLY A 47 12.42 -17.22 -3.95
CA GLY A 47 12.66 -17.96 -5.18
C GLY A 47 11.42 -18.24 -6.03
N LYS A 48 10.28 -17.58 -5.74
CA LYS A 48 9.06 -17.72 -6.57
C LYS A 48 9.20 -16.91 -7.86
N ASP A 49 8.85 -17.50 -8.98
CA ASP A 49 8.81 -16.82 -10.28
C ASP A 49 7.41 -16.26 -10.55
N ILE A 50 7.24 -14.95 -10.38
CA ILE A 50 5.99 -14.26 -10.65
C ILE A 50 5.69 -14.03 -12.14
N SER A 51 6.53 -14.51 -13.05
CA SER A 51 6.23 -14.49 -14.50
C SER A 51 4.97 -15.29 -14.83
N HIS A 52 4.61 -16.26 -14.00
CA HIS A 52 3.43 -17.11 -14.10
C HIS A 52 2.65 -17.10 -12.77
N LYS A 53 1.43 -17.66 -12.83
CA LYS A 53 0.59 -17.77 -11.63
C LYS A 53 1.30 -18.63 -10.56
N ILE A 54 1.49 -18.01 -9.38
CA ILE A 54 2.01 -18.69 -8.19
C ILE A 54 0.86 -19.13 -7.27
N PRO A 55 1.00 -20.27 -6.56
CA PRO A 55 -0.08 -20.80 -5.70
C PRO A 55 -0.39 -19.91 -4.51
N GLU A 56 0.65 -19.31 -3.92
CA GLU A 56 0.56 -18.47 -2.74
C GLU A 56 0.67 -16.98 -3.13
N GLY A 57 0.41 -16.10 -2.16
CA GLY A 57 0.49 -14.66 -2.35
C GLY A 57 -0.67 -14.09 -3.16
N HIS A 58 -0.60 -12.80 -3.42
CA HIS A 58 -1.69 -12.04 -4.02
C HIS A 58 -1.42 -11.62 -5.47
N SER A 59 -0.15 -11.70 -5.92
CA SER A 59 0.29 -11.03 -7.15
C SER A 59 1.21 -11.88 -8.00
N ASP A 60 0.99 -11.85 -9.30
CA ASP A 60 1.87 -12.32 -10.38
C ASP A 60 1.45 -11.65 -11.68
N LEU A 61 2.25 -11.80 -12.76
CA LEU A 61 1.97 -11.12 -14.03
C LEU A 61 0.64 -11.53 -14.67
N ASP A 62 0.16 -12.76 -14.45
CA ASP A 62 -1.13 -13.20 -14.97
C ASP A 62 -2.28 -12.56 -14.21
N ARG A 63 -2.19 -12.50 -12.89
CA ARG A 63 -3.20 -11.88 -12.03
C ARG A 63 -3.22 -10.36 -12.18
N PHE A 64 -2.06 -9.67 -12.30
CA PHE A 64 -2.02 -8.24 -12.61
C PHE A 64 -2.78 -7.92 -13.91
N LYS A 65 -2.56 -8.71 -14.96
CA LYS A 65 -3.29 -8.57 -16.22
C LYS A 65 -4.80 -8.80 -16.06
N GLN A 66 -5.20 -9.81 -15.29
CA GLN A 66 -6.61 -10.10 -15.02
C GLN A 66 -7.27 -8.98 -14.21
N GLY A 67 -6.58 -8.41 -13.25
CA GLY A 67 -7.02 -7.28 -12.43
C GLY A 67 -7.05 -5.95 -13.18
N GLY A 68 -6.46 -5.90 -14.38
CA GLY A 68 -6.40 -4.69 -15.20
C GLY A 68 -5.41 -3.65 -14.67
N VAL A 69 -4.35 -4.06 -13.98
CA VAL A 69 -3.31 -3.17 -13.46
C VAL A 69 -2.41 -2.71 -14.60
N ASP A 70 -2.40 -1.41 -14.86
CA ASP A 70 -1.54 -0.80 -15.89
C ASP A 70 -0.18 -0.39 -15.32
N VAL A 71 -0.15 0.09 -14.07
CA VAL A 71 1.07 0.54 -13.40
C VAL A 71 1.11 0.01 -11.98
N GLN A 72 2.19 -0.66 -11.62
CA GLN A 72 2.46 -1.13 -10.27
C GLN A 72 3.76 -0.53 -9.75
N PHE A 73 3.69 0.12 -8.59
CA PHE A 73 4.90 0.32 -7.81
C PHE A 73 5.20 -0.96 -7.03
N PHE A 74 6.33 -1.55 -7.33
CA PHE A 74 6.88 -2.65 -6.55
C PHE A 74 7.66 -2.08 -5.37
N SER A 75 7.27 -2.46 -4.18
CA SER A 75 7.98 -2.12 -2.95
C SER A 75 9.31 -2.85 -2.91
N VAL A 76 10.36 -2.10 -2.68
CA VAL A 76 11.67 -2.60 -2.28
C VAL A 76 11.72 -2.40 -0.78
N PHE A 77 11.58 -3.51 -0.05
CA PHE A 77 11.41 -3.50 1.38
C PHE A 77 12.31 -4.51 2.09
N THR A 78 12.96 -4.05 3.14
CA THR A 78 13.55 -4.89 4.18
C THR A 78 13.25 -4.29 5.54
N GLY A 79 13.15 -5.14 6.58
CA GLY A 79 13.05 -4.65 7.95
C GLY A 79 14.32 -3.90 8.38
N PRO A 80 14.32 -3.28 9.57
CA PRO A 80 15.50 -2.59 10.09
C PRO A 80 16.69 -3.53 10.33
N ASP A 81 16.43 -4.83 10.52
CA ASP A 81 17.46 -5.85 10.59
C ASP A 81 17.78 -6.34 9.18
N ALA A 82 18.98 -6.03 8.71
CA ALA A 82 19.43 -6.43 7.38
C ALA A 82 19.49 -7.96 7.23
N ARG A 83 19.02 -8.46 6.07
CA ARG A 83 19.18 -9.87 5.66
C ARG A 83 20.63 -10.19 5.33
N ASN A 84 21.34 -9.20 4.79
CA ASN A 84 22.75 -9.30 4.42
C ASN A 84 23.67 -8.68 5.47
N LYS A 85 24.84 -9.29 5.65
CA LYS A 85 25.89 -8.72 6.52
C LYS A 85 26.41 -7.36 6.03
N GLU A 86 26.18 -7.04 4.74
CA GLU A 86 26.58 -5.79 4.10
C GLU A 86 25.58 -4.64 4.29
N GLY A 87 24.47 -4.90 4.99
CA GLY A 87 23.48 -3.89 5.38
C GLY A 87 22.21 -3.86 4.53
N VAL A 88 21.27 -3.01 4.95
CA VAL A 88 19.94 -2.88 4.33
C VAL A 88 20.00 -2.25 2.91
N TYR A 89 21.00 -1.45 2.63
CA TYR A 89 21.24 -0.93 1.26
C TYR A 89 21.54 -2.06 0.27
N LYS A 90 22.30 -3.07 0.70
CA LYS A 90 22.55 -4.28 -0.11
C LYS A 90 21.29 -5.07 -0.35
N ASP A 91 20.45 -5.22 0.67
CA ASP A 91 19.15 -5.88 0.56
C ASP A 91 18.27 -5.19 -0.48
N ALA A 92 18.17 -3.86 -0.43
CA ALA A 92 17.41 -3.08 -1.42
C ALA A 92 17.91 -3.32 -2.86
N ASN A 93 19.24 -3.36 -3.06
CA ASN A 93 19.80 -3.63 -4.39
C ASN A 93 19.48 -5.03 -4.90
N GLN A 94 19.43 -6.05 -4.04
CA GLN A 94 19.05 -7.42 -4.44
C GLN A 94 17.58 -7.51 -4.90
N GLU A 95 16.68 -6.80 -4.25
CA GLU A 95 15.28 -6.74 -4.71
C GLU A 95 15.15 -6.03 -6.06
N ILE A 96 15.91 -4.95 -6.27
CA ILE A 96 15.97 -4.26 -7.56
C ILE A 96 16.55 -5.19 -8.64
N ASP A 97 17.63 -5.94 -8.35
CA ASP A 97 18.21 -6.93 -9.27
C ASP A 97 17.16 -7.97 -9.68
N SER A 98 16.36 -8.43 -8.72
CA SER A 98 15.28 -9.39 -8.95
C SER A 98 14.20 -8.82 -9.86
N LEU A 99 13.75 -7.59 -9.62
CA LEU A 99 12.74 -6.93 -10.46
C LEU A 99 13.27 -6.65 -11.88
N GLU A 100 14.51 -6.19 -12.01
CA GLU A 100 15.15 -5.99 -13.31
C GLU A 100 15.24 -7.30 -14.09
N SER A 101 15.62 -8.40 -13.43
CA SER A 101 15.66 -9.73 -14.02
C SER A 101 14.28 -10.21 -14.51
N ILE A 102 13.23 -10.02 -13.71
CA ILE A 102 11.85 -10.34 -14.10
C ILE A 102 11.44 -9.52 -15.32
N ALA A 103 11.68 -8.20 -15.31
CA ALA A 103 11.33 -7.32 -16.42
C ALA A 103 12.08 -7.69 -17.73
N MET A 104 13.36 -8.06 -17.63
CA MET A 104 14.14 -8.50 -18.79
C MET A 104 13.62 -9.81 -19.41
N ARG A 105 13.16 -10.75 -18.59
CA ARG A 105 12.60 -12.02 -19.09
C ARG A 105 11.18 -11.89 -19.65
N ASN A 106 10.46 -10.80 -19.34
CA ASN A 106 9.06 -10.59 -19.67
C ASN A 106 8.81 -9.28 -20.46
N THR A 107 9.71 -8.94 -21.39
CA THR A 107 9.66 -7.66 -22.13
C THR A 107 8.43 -7.48 -23.00
N ASP A 108 7.74 -8.56 -23.36
CA ASP A 108 6.46 -8.56 -24.07
C ASP A 108 5.29 -8.16 -23.15
N ARG A 109 5.36 -8.41 -21.86
CA ARG A 109 4.30 -8.24 -20.86
C ARG A 109 4.54 -7.07 -19.90
N MET A 110 5.80 -6.70 -19.65
CA MET A 110 6.22 -5.78 -18.60
C MET A 110 7.22 -4.75 -19.12
N LEU A 111 7.23 -3.57 -18.53
CA LEU A 111 8.20 -2.51 -18.79
C LEU A 111 8.60 -1.87 -17.47
N LEU A 112 9.88 -1.97 -17.08
CA LEU A 112 10.44 -1.23 -15.95
C LEU A 112 10.70 0.22 -16.39
N ALA A 113 9.93 1.16 -15.83
CA ALA A 113 9.97 2.57 -16.23
C ALA A 113 10.83 3.39 -15.26
N LYS A 114 11.62 4.30 -15.82
CA LYS A 114 12.48 5.22 -15.05
C LYS A 114 12.15 6.71 -15.27
N ASN A 115 11.12 7.03 -16.05
CA ASN A 115 10.62 8.39 -16.27
C ASN A 115 9.16 8.38 -16.72
N TYR A 116 8.54 9.57 -16.76
CA TYR A 116 7.13 9.69 -17.11
C TYR A 116 6.79 9.25 -18.54
N ASP A 117 7.70 9.51 -19.51
CA ASP A 117 7.47 9.11 -20.89
C ASP A 117 7.47 7.59 -21.06
N GLN A 118 8.33 6.87 -20.33
CA GLN A 118 8.34 5.42 -20.30
C GLN A 118 7.05 4.87 -19.65
N VAL A 119 6.54 5.49 -18.58
CA VAL A 119 5.23 5.14 -18.00
C VAL A 119 4.14 5.27 -19.07
N ARG A 120 4.06 6.41 -19.75
CA ARG A 120 3.06 6.64 -20.83
C ARG A 120 3.24 5.66 -21.99
N LYS A 121 4.48 5.32 -22.34
CA LYS A 121 4.79 4.32 -23.39
C LYS A 121 4.27 2.94 -23.01
N GLY A 122 4.55 2.46 -21.80
CA GLY A 122 4.11 1.14 -21.34
C GLY A 122 2.58 1.01 -21.30
N ILE A 123 1.89 2.03 -20.77
CA ILE A 123 0.41 2.09 -20.77
C ILE A 123 -0.14 1.99 -22.20
N ARG A 124 0.40 2.76 -23.16
CA ARG A 124 -0.03 2.67 -24.58
C ARG A 124 0.23 1.31 -25.19
N GLN A 125 1.29 0.63 -24.78
CA GLN A 125 1.65 -0.72 -25.23
C GLN A 125 0.87 -1.82 -24.52
N LYS A 126 0.01 -1.46 -23.55
CA LYS A 126 -0.74 -2.41 -22.69
C LYS A 126 0.15 -3.42 -21.97
N LYS A 127 1.33 -2.98 -21.55
CA LYS A 127 2.25 -3.71 -20.68
C LYS A 127 2.05 -3.27 -19.26
N LEU A 128 2.27 -4.18 -18.30
CA LEU A 128 2.41 -3.79 -16.91
C LEU A 128 3.63 -2.88 -16.78
N VAL A 129 3.42 -1.63 -16.40
CA VAL A 129 4.51 -0.71 -16.09
C VAL A 129 4.94 -0.94 -14.66
N ALA A 130 6.16 -1.42 -14.48
CA ALA A 130 6.79 -1.54 -13.17
C ALA A 130 7.51 -0.23 -12.82
N LEU A 131 7.32 0.20 -11.59
CA LEU A 131 8.05 1.29 -10.95
C LEU A 131 8.63 0.79 -9.63
N ILE A 132 9.72 1.38 -9.18
CA ILE A 132 10.37 1.04 -7.91
C ILE A 132 9.97 2.08 -6.86
N GLY A 133 9.39 1.62 -5.76
CA GLY A 133 9.23 2.37 -4.53
C GLY A 133 10.11 1.77 -3.45
N VAL A 134 10.92 2.58 -2.77
CA VAL A 134 11.74 2.13 -1.65
C VAL A 134 10.98 2.43 -0.36
N GLU A 135 10.65 1.40 0.40
CA GLU A 135 9.87 1.54 1.62
C GLU A 135 10.75 1.60 2.87
N GLY A 136 11.09 2.81 3.22
CA GLY A 136 11.85 3.12 4.42
C GLY A 136 13.20 3.77 4.15
N GLY A 137 13.36 4.99 4.67
CA GLY A 137 14.59 5.78 4.52
C GLY A 137 15.83 5.18 5.18
N HIS A 138 15.67 4.16 6.03
CA HIS A 138 16.80 3.41 6.60
C HIS A 138 17.64 2.71 5.51
N MET A 139 17.04 2.42 4.34
CA MET A 139 17.75 1.78 3.23
C MET A 139 18.83 2.64 2.58
N ILE A 140 18.82 3.96 2.81
CA ILE A 140 19.96 4.81 2.37
C ILE A 140 21.11 4.85 3.40
N GLU A 141 20.94 4.23 4.59
CA GLU A 141 21.96 4.14 5.63
C GLU A 141 22.62 5.51 5.92
N ASP A 142 21.77 6.55 6.05
CA ASP A 142 22.14 7.94 6.31
C ASP A 142 23.14 8.56 5.29
N ASP A 143 23.15 8.05 4.05
CA ASP A 143 24.04 8.53 2.97
C ASP A 143 23.24 8.98 1.74
N ILE A 144 23.34 10.28 1.43
CA ILE A 144 22.70 10.88 0.23
C ILE A 144 23.24 10.25 -1.08
N LYS A 145 24.48 9.77 -1.10
CA LYS A 145 25.02 9.10 -2.30
C LYS A 145 24.29 7.77 -2.56
N LYS A 146 23.85 7.07 -1.52
CA LYS A 146 23.04 5.86 -1.63
C LYS A 146 21.63 6.18 -2.15
N LEU A 147 21.02 7.30 -1.72
CA LEU A 147 19.79 7.81 -2.30
C LEU A 147 19.92 8.04 -3.81
N GLU A 148 21.01 8.73 -4.22
CA GLU A 148 21.29 9.01 -5.63
C GLU A 148 21.52 7.73 -6.44
N ALA A 149 22.24 6.77 -5.87
CA ALA A 149 22.49 5.48 -6.51
C ALA A 149 21.18 4.68 -6.70
N LEU A 150 20.28 4.63 -5.71
CA LEU A 150 18.97 4.00 -5.86
C LEU A 150 18.11 4.70 -6.92
N TYR A 151 18.18 6.04 -7.03
CA TYR A 151 17.54 6.77 -8.11
C TYR A 151 18.04 6.34 -9.49
N GLN A 152 19.36 6.21 -9.67
CA GLN A 152 19.94 5.73 -10.92
C GLN A 152 19.49 4.29 -11.26
N ARG A 153 19.30 3.45 -10.23
CA ARG A 153 18.71 2.12 -10.37
C ARG A 153 17.24 2.14 -10.79
N GLY A 154 16.54 3.25 -10.58
CA GLY A 154 15.14 3.42 -11.02
C GLY A 154 14.14 3.67 -9.89
N MET A 155 14.58 3.91 -8.66
CA MET A 155 13.68 4.35 -7.58
C MET A 155 12.95 5.62 -7.99
N ARG A 156 11.62 5.65 -7.80
CA ARG A 156 10.77 6.79 -8.16
C ARG A 156 9.92 7.34 -7.02
N TYR A 157 9.77 6.60 -5.92
CA TYR A 157 9.47 7.17 -4.62
C TYR A 157 10.34 6.55 -3.53
N MET A 158 10.46 7.24 -2.39
CA MET A 158 10.98 6.68 -1.14
C MET A 158 10.08 7.12 0.01
N THR A 159 9.63 6.15 0.81
CA THR A 159 8.97 6.41 2.09
C THR A 159 10.04 6.81 3.12
N LEU A 160 9.84 7.94 3.80
CA LEU A 160 10.90 8.49 4.68
C LEU A 160 11.20 7.59 5.88
N THR A 161 10.21 6.84 6.35
CA THR A 161 10.35 5.82 7.40
C THR A 161 9.50 4.60 7.05
N TRP A 162 9.82 3.43 7.59
CA TRP A 162 8.87 2.34 7.77
C TRP A 162 8.27 2.45 9.19
N ASN A 163 7.99 1.34 9.86
CA ASN A 163 7.57 1.33 11.26
C ASN A 163 8.72 1.70 12.23
N ASN A 164 9.96 1.56 11.80
CA ASN A 164 11.13 2.08 12.49
C ASN A 164 11.41 3.53 12.11
N SER A 165 11.83 4.34 13.08
CA SER A 165 12.45 5.64 12.81
C SER A 165 13.84 5.48 12.19
N THR A 166 14.29 6.52 11.51
CA THR A 166 15.68 6.71 11.11
C THR A 166 16.36 7.72 12.04
N ASN A 167 17.68 7.91 11.91
CA ASN A 167 18.37 8.97 12.65
C ASN A 167 17.88 10.38 12.30
N TRP A 168 17.10 10.54 11.21
CA TRP A 168 16.72 11.82 10.65
C TRP A 168 15.22 12.02 10.45
N ALA A 169 14.39 10.99 10.69
CA ALA A 169 12.92 11.05 10.57
C ALA A 169 12.26 10.11 11.58
N SER A 170 11.23 10.56 12.30
CA SER A 170 10.44 9.71 13.19
C SER A 170 9.30 9.03 12.45
N SER A 171 9.05 7.76 12.80
CA SER A 171 7.95 6.95 12.27
C SER A 171 6.66 7.16 13.06
N ALA A 172 5.51 6.84 12.45
CA ALA A 172 4.22 6.90 13.14
C ALA A 172 4.15 5.91 14.32
N MET A 173 4.78 4.73 14.21
CA MET A 173 4.83 3.78 15.31
C MET A 173 5.60 4.34 16.50
N ASP A 174 6.80 4.86 16.28
CA ASP A 174 7.67 5.38 17.34
C ASP A 174 7.17 6.70 17.95
N GLU A 175 6.25 7.43 17.27
CA GLU A 175 5.60 8.60 17.85
C GLU A 175 4.40 8.25 18.75
N THR A 176 3.89 7.01 18.68
CA THR A 176 2.68 6.60 19.40
C THR A 176 2.91 5.53 20.47
N ALA A 177 4.04 4.84 20.43
CA ALA A 177 4.38 3.76 21.36
C ALA A 177 5.90 3.68 21.54
N PRO A 178 6.40 3.01 22.62
CA PRO A 178 7.81 2.66 22.74
C PRO A 178 8.31 1.95 21.50
N SER A 179 9.50 2.31 21.03
CA SER A 179 10.04 1.77 19.80
C SER A 179 10.27 0.27 19.88
N LYS A 180 9.77 -0.47 18.88
CA LYS A 180 10.12 -1.89 18.70
C LYS A 180 11.47 -2.07 18.01
N PHE A 181 12.00 -0.99 17.44
CA PHE A 181 13.23 -0.95 16.68
C PHE A 181 14.08 0.24 17.14
N PRO A 182 14.64 0.21 18.37
CA PRO A 182 15.40 1.33 18.91
C PRO A 182 16.62 1.61 18.03
N LEU A 183 16.97 2.89 17.85
CA LEU A 183 18.20 3.27 17.18
C LEU A 183 19.41 2.90 18.04
N LYS A 184 20.57 2.80 17.41
CA LYS A 184 21.81 2.49 18.11
C LYS A 184 22.05 3.46 19.28
N GLY A 185 22.16 2.92 20.48
CA GLY A 185 22.35 3.69 21.71
C GLY A 185 21.07 4.11 22.43
N GLU A 186 19.89 3.72 21.93
CA GLU A 186 18.60 3.92 22.59
C GLU A 186 18.06 2.62 23.16
N THR A 187 17.18 2.71 24.16
CA THR A 187 16.47 1.55 24.72
C THR A 187 15.05 1.49 24.20
N SER A 188 14.44 0.30 24.17
CA SER A 188 13.03 0.13 23.82
C SER A 188 12.06 0.71 24.88
N GLU A 189 12.58 1.14 26.04
CA GLU A 189 11.81 1.73 27.13
C GLU A 189 11.67 3.24 27.01
N GLU A 190 12.38 3.87 26.05
CA GLU A 190 12.30 5.31 25.84
C GLU A 190 10.91 5.73 25.37
N PRO A 191 10.41 6.91 25.80
CA PRO A 191 9.11 7.42 25.38
C PRO A 191 9.09 7.65 23.86
N ALA A 192 7.87 7.59 23.30
CA ALA A 192 7.63 7.83 21.89
C ALA A 192 8.36 9.09 21.36
N ARG A 193 9.00 8.95 20.22
CA ARG A 193 9.77 10.03 19.58
C ARG A 193 8.86 10.93 18.77
N LYS A 194 8.90 12.22 19.03
CA LYS A 194 8.23 13.26 18.23
C LYS A 194 9.26 14.25 17.70
N LYS A 195 10.32 13.75 17.04
CA LYS A 195 11.43 14.60 16.62
C LYS A 195 11.26 15.21 15.22
N GLY A 196 10.36 14.66 14.41
CA GLY A 196 10.19 15.11 13.03
C GLY A 196 11.44 14.89 12.17
N LEU A 197 11.66 15.77 11.17
CA LEU A 197 12.87 15.76 10.32
C LEU A 197 14.01 16.54 11.00
N THR A 198 15.18 15.91 11.02
CA THR A 198 16.44 16.65 11.30
C THR A 198 16.84 17.50 10.08
N ASP A 199 17.90 18.30 10.20
CA ASP A 199 18.43 19.03 9.04
C ASP A 199 18.90 18.11 7.93
N PHE A 200 19.46 16.93 8.26
CA PHE A 200 19.77 15.91 7.27
C PHE A 200 18.50 15.37 6.58
N GLY A 201 17.44 15.10 7.35
CA GLY A 201 16.15 14.68 6.77
C GLY A 201 15.57 15.72 5.81
N LYS A 202 15.68 17.01 6.12
CA LYS A 202 15.30 18.10 5.21
C LYS A 202 16.18 18.14 3.96
N GLN A 203 17.49 17.86 4.07
CA GLN A 203 18.37 17.71 2.91
C GLN A 203 17.96 16.54 2.03
N VAL A 204 17.61 15.38 2.61
CA VAL A 204 17.10 14.22 1.88
C VAL A 204 15.83 14.59 1.09
N VAL A 205 14.85 15.24 1.70
CA VAL A 205 13.61 15.68 1.02
C VAL A 205 13.91 16.64 -0.13
N LYS A 206 14.78 17.63 0.07
CA LYS A 206 15.23 18.56 -1.00
C LYS A 206 15.90 17.81 -2.13
N ARG A 207 16.79 16.88 -1.80
CA ARG A 207 17.51 16.08 -2.83
C ARG A 207 16.56 15.17 -3.62
N MET A 208 15.56 14.57 -2.97
CA MET A 208 14.50 13.83 -3.65
C MET A 208 13.78 14.71 -4.68
N ASN A 209 13.39 15.95 -4.29
CA ASN A 209 12.75 16.90 -5.23
C ASN A 209 13.65 17.24 -6.42
N GLU A 210 14.96 17.49 -6.18
CA GLU A 210 15.93 17.78 -7.23
C GLU A 210 16.10 16.63 -8.21
N LEU A 211 16.11 15.39 -7.72
CA LEU A 211 16.25 14.19 -8.55
C LEU A 211 14.94 13.83 -9.29
N GLY A 212 13.80 14.22 -8.76
CA GLY A 212 12.49 13.83 -9.27
C GLY A 212 11.94 12.55 -8.63
N ILE A 213 12.38 12.25 -7.40
CA ILE A 213 11.85 11.18 -6.56
C ILE A 213 10.63 11.74 -5.81
N ILE A 214 9.50 11.04 -5.85
CA ILE A 214 8.33 11.41 -5.06
C ILE A 214 8.63 11.17 -3.58
N VAL A 215 8.37 12.17 -2.74
CA VAL A 215 8.41 12.02 -1.29
C VAL A 215 7.16 11.29 -0.85
N ASP A 216 7.31 10.07 -0.33
CA ASP A 216 6.22 9.28 0.20
C ASP A 216 6.16 9.43 1.73
N LEU A 217 4.95 9.74 2.23
CA LEU A 217 4.69 10.04 3.63
C LEU A 217 3.88 8.95 4.34
N SER A 218 3.66 7.79 3.72
CA SER A 218 3.16 6.62 4.44
C SER A 218 4.12 6.26 5.56
N HIS A 219 3.65 5.67 6.67
CA HIS A 219 4.44 5.33 7.85
C HIS A 219 5.07 6.49 8.64
N THR A 220 5.12 7.70 8.11
CA THR A 220 5.79 8.82 8.79
C THR A 220 5.02 9.26 10.03
N GLY A 221 5.74 9.63 11.07
CA GLY A 221 5.19 10.29 12.25
C GLY A 221 4.55 11.64 11.89
N GLU A 222 3.65 12.11 12.74
CA GLU A 222 2.89 13.34 12.47
C GLU A 222 3.81 14.56 12.32
N GLN A 223 4.84 14.67 13.16
CA GLN A 223 5.79 15.77 13.04
C GLN A 223 6.64 15.64 11.76
N THR A 224 7.13 14.43 11.44
CA THR A 224 7.86 14.16 10.19
C THR A 224 7.02 14.52 8.96
N PHE A 225 5.72 14.18 8.99
CA PHE A 225 4.79 14.54 7.93
C PHE A 225 4.74 16.06 7.69
N TYR A 226 4.51 16.86 8.74
CA TYR A 226 4.41 18.30 8.58
C TYR A 226 5.74 18.95 8.21
N ASP A 227 6.85 18.48 8.74
CA ASP A 227 8.19 18.96 8.37
C ASP A 227 8.50 18.67 6.89
N ALA A 228 8.11 17.48 6.40
CA ALA A 228 8.27 17.12 5.00
C ALA A 228 7.38 17.97 4.08
N ILE A 229 6.10 18.20 4.45
CA ILE A 229 5.19 19.10 3.72
C ILE A 229 5.75 20.53 3.66
N ALA A 230 6.35 21.02 4.75
CA ALA A 230 6.95 22.36 4.81
C ALA A 230 8.26 22.45 3.99
N THR A 231 8.95 21.32 3.77
CA THR A 231 10.25 21.28 3.09
C THR A 231 10.13 21.01 1.59
N THR A 232 9.17 20.15 1.20
CA THR A 232 9.01 19.75 -0.21
C THR A 232 8.47 20.87 -1.07
N THR A 233 8.95 20.95 -2.33
CA THR A 233 8.43 21.86 -3.36
C THR A 233 7.61 21.13 -4.43
N LYS A 234 7.40 19.82 -4.26
CA LYS A 234 6.72 18.94 -5.20
C LYS A 234 5.52 18.25 -4.54
N PRO A 235 4.52 17.82 -5.32
CA PRO A 235 3.43 17.01 -4.79
C PRO A 235 3.93 15.72 -4.16
N VAL A 236 3.46 15.44 -2.94
CA VAL A 236 3.79 14.22 -2.20
C VAL A 236 2.87 13.06 -2.55
N LEU A 237 3.24 11.87 -2.10
CA LEU A 237 2.42 10.67 -2.13
C LEU A 237 2.22 10.18 -0.68
N LEU A 238 1.05 9.63 -0.39
CA LEU A 238 0.89 8.62 0.63
C LEU A 238 0.60 7.32 -0.12
N SER A 239 1.62 6.51 -0.30
CA SER A 239 1.56 5.35 -1.18
C SER A 239 0.56 4.29 -0.71
N HIS A 240 0.32 4.17 0.61
CA HIS A 240 -0.60 3.19 1.21
C HIS A 240 -1.01 3.61 2.64
N SER A 241 -1.96 4.55 2.74
CA SER A 241 -2.50 5.03 4.02
C SER A 241 -4.01 5.20 3.96
N SER A 242 -4.72 4.93 5.08
CA SER A 242 -6.17 5.03 5.16
C SER A 242 -6.59 6.20 6.07
N VAL A 243 -7.86 6.29 6.45
CA VAL A 243 -8.44 7.45 7.15
C VAL A 243 -8.57 7.18 8.65
N TRP A 244 -7.95 8.04 9.48
CA TRP A 244 -7.96 7.90 10.93
C TRP A 244 -9.36 8.03 11.55
N ASN A 245 -10.19 8.93 11.05
CA ASN A 245 -11.54 9.14 11.58
C ASN A 245 -12.49 7.95 11.34
N ILE A 246 -12.14 7.03 10.43
CA ILE A 246 -12.87 5.76 10.22
C ILE A 246 -12.25 4.66 11.07
N CYS A 247 -10.93 4.54 11.05
CA CYS A 247 -10.18 3.55 11.81
C CYS A 247 -9.00 4.25 12.51
N PRO A 248 -9.09 4.53 13.82
CA PRO A 248 -8.13 5.37 14.54
C PRO A 248 -6.87 4.60 14.94
N VAL A 249 -6.07 4.22 13.96
CA VAL A 249 -4.76 3.57 14.12
C VAL A 249 -3.63 4.49 13.68
N PHE A 250 -2.44 4.32 14.23
CA PHE A 250 -1.28 5.21 13.98
C PHE A 250 -0.87 5.31 12.51
N ARG A 251 -1.22 4.32 11.68
CA ARG A 251 -0.91 4.29 10.24
C ARG A 251 -1.85 5.13 9.38
N ASN A 252 -3.00 5.54 9.92
CA ASN A 252 -4.02 6.27 9.21
C ASN A 252 -3.89 7.79 9.39
N VAL A 253 -4.28 8.55 8.38
CA VAL A 253 -4.09 9.99 8.33
C VAL A 253 -5.31 10.75 8.87
N LYS A 254 -5.04 11.81 9.63
CA LYS A 254 -6.03 12.71 10.19
C LYS A 254 -6.50 13.75 9.17
N ASP A 255 -7.64 14.39 9.41
CA ASP A 255 -8.24 15.40 8.53
C ASP A 255 -7.27 16.50 8.12
N GLU A 256 -6.48 17.02 9.09
CA GLU A 256 -5.54 18.09 8.80
C GLU A 256 -4.38 17.64 7.90
N GLN A 257 -3.97 16.38 8.02
CA GLN A 257 -3.00 15.79 7.11
C GLN A 257 -3.59 15.59 5.71
N ILE A 258 -4.86 15.12 5.61
CA ILE A 258 -5.57 14.98 4.32
C ILE A 258 -5.66 16.35 3.62
N LYS A 259 -6.06 17.40 4.35
CA LYS A 259 -6.12 18.77 3.82
C LYS A 259 -4.74 19.31 3.41
N ALA A 260 -3.68 18.98 4.17
CA ALA A 260 -2.31 19.40 3.85
C ALA A 260 -1.80 18.72 2.57
N VAL A 261 -2.09 17.43 2.37
CA VAL A 261 -1.78 16.71 1.11
C VAL A 261 -2.51 17.34 -0.07
N ALA A 262 -3.81 17.63 0.09
CA ALA A 262 -4.59 18.27 -0.97
C ALA A 262 -4.05 19.66 -1.32
N LYS A 263 -3.70 20.47 -0.32
CA LYS A 263 -3.08 21.79 -0.52
C LYS A 263 -1.72 21.70 -1.24
N ASN A 264 -0.93 20.67 -0.95
CA ASN A 264 0.35 20.40 -1.61
C ASN A 264 0.16 19.89 -3.06
N GLY A 265 -1.03 19.44 -3.43
CA GLY A 265 -1.30 18.81 -4.73
C GLY A 265 -0.94 17.33 -4.79
N GLY A 266 -0.72 16.69 -3.64
CA GLY A 266 -0.40 15.27 -3.50
C GLY A 266 -1.60 14.34 -3.69
N VAL A 267 -1.43 13.05 -3.36
CA VAL A 267 -2.46 12.01 -3.44
C VAL A 267 -2.33 11.07 -2.23
N ILE A 268 -3.46 10.65 -1.69
CA ILE A 268 -3.57 9.63 -0.65
C ILE A 268 -4.11 8.36 -1.29
N CYS A 269 -3.29 7.32 -1.33
CA CYS A 269 -3.65 6.01 -1.87
C CYS A 269 -4.08 5.10 -0.72
N VAL A 270 -5.34 4.65 -0.78
CA VAL A 270 -5.96 3.88 0.31
C VAL A 270 -5.33 2.50 0.41
N ASN A 271 -4.86 2.16 1.62
CA ASN A 271 -4.35 0.84 1.98
C ASN A 271 -5.50 -0.15 2.19
N PHE A 272 -5.31 -1.43 1.84
CA PHE A 272 -6.35 -2.47 1.96
C PHE A 272 -6.18 -3.38 3.18
N TYR A 273 -5.18 -3.18 4.02
CA TYR A 273 -5.06 -3.96 5.24
C TYR A 273 -6.31 -3.85 6.11
N SER A 274 -6.90 -4.98 6.45
CA SER A 274 -8.14 -5.03 7.24
C SER A 274 -8.06 -4.25 8.56
N GLY A 275 -6.89 -4.20 9.20
CA GLY A 275 -6.65 -3.46 10.44
C GLY A 275 -6.55 -1.95 10.26
N PHE A 276 -6.39 -1.44 9.01
CA PHE A 276 -6.42 0.00 8.73
C PHE A 276 -7.78 0.45 8.18
N ILE A 277 -8.61 -0.53 7.77
CA ILE A 277 -9.94 -0.28 7.23
C ILE A 277 -11.01 -0.36 8.33
N SER A 278 -10.90 -1.30 9.26
CA SER A 278 -11.95 -1.58 10.24
C SER A 278 -11.41 -1.55 11.68
N ALA A 279 -11.93 -0.61 12.47
CA ALA A 279 -11.63 -0.54 13.90
C ALA A 279 -12.10 -1.80 14.67
N ALA A 280 -13.12 -2.51 14.18
CA ALA A 280 -13.56 -3.77 14.77
C ALA A 280 -12.53 -4.89 14.54
N PHE A 281 -11.95 -4.95 13.33
CA PHE A 281 -10.88 -5.89 13.02
C PHE A 281 -9.61 -5.58 13.84
N ASP A 282 -9.21 -4.32 13.89
CA ASP A 282 -8.02 -3.89 14.62
C ASP A 282 -8.12 -4.24 16.12
N LYS A 283 -9.22 -3.88 16.77
CA LYS A 283 -9.47 -4.24 18.17
C LYS A 283 -9.46 -5.75 18.43
N ARG A 284 -10.00 -6.53 17.48
CA ARG A 284 -9.99 -7.99 17.61
C ARG A 284 -8.58 -8.54 17.45
N ALA A 285 -7.82 -8.03 16.49
CA ALA A 285 -6.42 -8.40 16.28
C ALA A 285 -5.54 -8.02 17.49
N GLU A 286 -5.72 -6.82 18.03
CA GLU A 286 -5.03 -6.37 19.23
C GLU A 286 -5.32 -7.29 20.43
N TYR A 287 -6.60 -7.60 20.68
CA TYR A 287 -6.97 -8.54 21.75
C TYR A 287 -6.30 -9.92 21.57
N LEU A 288 -6.35 -10.47 20.35
CA LEU A 288 -5.76 -11.78 20.06
C LEU A 288 -4.22 -11.79 20.07
N ASN A 289 -3.57 -10.68 19.81
CA ASN A 289 -2.11 -10.56 19.90
C ASN A 289 -1.61 -10.18 21.30
N GLY A 290 -2.49 -9.66 22.15
CA GLY A 290 -2.24 -9.22 23.52
C GLY A 290 -2.87 -10.13 24.57
N PRO A 291 -3.82 -9.63 25.39
CA PRO A 291 -4.33 -10.35 26.56
C PRO A 291 -5.05 -11.66 26.22
N GLY A 292 -5.74 -11.72 25.09
CA GLY A 292 -6.49 -12.93 24.66
C GLY A 292 -5.57 -14.09 24.25
N LYS A 293 -4.36 -13.79 23.76
CA LYS A 293 -3.43 -14.80 23.27
C LYS A 293 -3.10 -15.83 24.34
N LYS A 294 -2.64 -15.37 25.50
CA LYS A 294 -2.25 -16.25 26.62
C LYS A 294 -3.44 -17.07 27.11
N ILE A 295 -4.58 -16.42 27.35
CA ILE A 295 -5.80 -17.07 27.85
C ILE A 295 -6.22 -18.24 26.96
N ILE A 296 -6.23 -18.02 25.64
CA ILE A 296 -6.66 -19.04 24.68
C ILE A 296 -5.58 -20.13 24.52
N GLN A 297 -4.30 -19.77 24.49
CA GLN A 297 -3.22 -20.73 24.40
C GLN A 297 -3.17 -21.64 25.64
N ASP A 298 -3.35 -21.09 26.83
CA ASP A 298 -3.42 -21.87 28.09
C ASP A 298 -4.63 -22.84 28.07
N SER A 299 -5.78 -22.39 27.57
CA SER A 299 -6.94 -23.25 27.38
C SER A 299 -6.71 -24.39 26.39
N LEU A 300 -6.00 -24.12 25.28
CA LEU A 300 -5.65 -25.13 24.28
C LEU A 300 -4.64 -26.15 24.82
N LEU A 301 -3.67 -25.70 25.62
CA LEU A 301 -2.69 -26.57 26.29
C LEU A 301 -3.36 -27.49 27.33
N ALA A 302 -4.33 -26.98 28.09
CA ALA A 302 -5.08 -27.74 29.06
C ALA A 302 -5.80 -28.96 28.47
N VAL A 303 -6.13 -28.89 27.17
CA VAL A 303 -6.83 -30.00 26.46
C VAL A 303 -5.84 -31.09 26.00
N ASN A 304 -4.66 -30.74 25.47
CA ASN A 304 -3.78 -31.71 24.81
C ASN A 304 -2.35 -31.79 25.38
N ASN A 305 -1.94 -30.89 26.27
CA ASN A 305 -0.60 -30.76 26.83
C ASN A 305 0.56 -30.89 25.79
N ASP A 306 0.28 -30.46 24.54
CA ASP A 306 1.23 -30.51 23.43
C ASP A 306 1.41 -29.08 22.84
N SER A 307 2.63 -28.55 22.96
CA SER A 307 2.97 -27.20 22.53
C SER A 307 2.94 -27.01 21.00
N ILE A 308 3.17 -28.06 20.22
CA ILE A 308 3.14 -28.01 18.74
C ILE A 308 1.68 -28.02 18.27
N ALA A 309 0.88 -28.94 18.82
CA ALA A 309 -0.55 -28.99 18.55
C ALA A 309 -1.24 -27.67 18.98
N MET A 310 -0.89 -27.13 20.13
CA MET A 310 -1.40 -25.84 20.62
C MET A 310 -1.08 -24.70 19.63
N LYS A 311 0.19 -24.58 19.16
CA LYS A 311 0.56 -23.54 18.20
C LYS A 311 -0.23 -23.64 16.89
N THR A 312 -0.49 -24.87 16.42
CA THR A 312 -1.27 -25.12 15.21
C THR A 312 -2.74 -24.75 15.41
N GLN A 313 -3.34 -25.17 16.52
CA GLN A 313 -4.71 -24.83 16.88
C GLN A 313 -4.88 -23.33 17.13
N TRP A 314 -3.92 -22.68 17.78
CA TRP A 314 -3.90 -21.23 17.95
C TRP A 314 -3.91 -20.49 16.60
N ARG A 315 -3.05 -20.86 15.65
CA ARG A 315 -3.02 -20.25 14.32
C ARG A 315 -4.34 -20.41 13.57
N LYS A 316 -4.99 -21.57 13.72
CA LYS A 316 -6.32 -21.82 13.14
C LYS A 316 -7.36 -20.93 13.80
N TYR A 317 -7.45 -20.94 15.12
CA TYR A 317 -8.37 -20.10 15.90
C TYR A 317 -8.20 -18.60 15.57
N TYR A 318 -6.97 -18.13 15.58
CA TYR A 318 -6.65 -16.74 15.26
C TYR A 318 -7.20 -16.32 13.88
N ARG A 319 -6.97 -17.13 12.87
CA ARG A 319 -7.47 -16.88 11.51
C ARG A 319 -8.99 -16.91 11.42
N GLU A 320 -9.63 -17.88 12.06
CA GLU A 320 -11.09 -18.01 12.10
C GLU A 320 -11.74 -16.82 12.79
N GLU A 321 -11.20 -16.36 13.91
CA GLU A 321 -11.72 -15.22 14.63
C GLU A 321 -11.56 -13.90 13.85
N LEU A 322 -10.42 -13.68 13.24
CA LEU A 322 -10.22 -12.49 12.39
C LEU A 322 -11.09 -12.55 11.13
N SER A 323 -11.34 -13.74 10.57
CA SER A 323 -12.20 -13.87 9.39
C SER A 323 -13.63 -13.39 9.64
N LYS A 324 -14.13 -13.51 10.87
CA LYS A 324 -15.48 -13.07 11.27
C LYS A 324 -15.66 -11.55 11.27
N VAL A 325 -14.57 -10.81 11.38
CA VAL A 325 -14.54 -9.35 11.49
C VAL A 325 -13.79 -8.67 10.33
N ARG A 326 -13.48 -9.41 9.25
CA ARG A 326 -12.90 -8.84 8.04
C ARG A 326 -13.83 -7.76 7.47
N PRO A 327 -13.31 -6.56 7.15
CA PRO A 327 -14.10 -5.53 6.49
C PRO A 327 -14.55 -5.97 5.10
N THR A 328 -15.53 -5.28 4.58
CA THR A 328 -16.05 -5.46 3.22
C THR A 328 -15.43 -4.45 2.25
N ILE A 329 -15.63 -4.65 0.94
CA ILE A 329 -15.29 -3.64 -0.09
C ILE A 329 -16.03 -2.30 0.16
N ARG A 330 -17.21 -2.35 0.78
CA ARG A 330 -17.95 -1.13 1.13
C ARG A 330 -17.21 -0.32 2.17
N GLU A 331 -16.72 -0.95 3.22
CA GLU A 331 -15.91 -0.29 4.25
C GLU A 331 -14.59 0.25 3.66
N LEU A 332 -13.95 -0.50 2.76
CA LEU A 332 -12.80 0.02 2.01
C LEU A 332 -13.15 1.29 1.22
N ALA A 333 -14.27 1.28 0.49
CA ALA A 333 -14.72 2.43 -0.28
C ALA A 333 -15.17 3.61 0.60
N ASP A 334 -15.52 3.40 1.88
CA ASP A 334 -15.83 4.47 2.84
C ASP A 334 -14.60 5.36 3.08
N HIS A 335 -13.38 4.80 3.08
CA HIS A 335 -12.14 5.59 3.16
C HIS A 335 -11.92 6.46 1.92
N ILE A 336 -12.20 5.94 0.73
CA ILE A 336 -12.16 6.72 -0.52
C ILE A 336 -13.20 7.85 -0.47
N ASP A 337 -14.45 7.54 -0.10
CA ASP A 337 -15.54 8.50 0.06
C ASP A 337 -15.19 9.61 1.04
N TYR A 338 -14.55 9.25 2.16
CA TYR A 338 -14.18 10.22 3.18
C TYR A 338 -13.18 11.25 2.63
N ILE A 339 -12.12 10.78 1.98
CA ILE A 339 -11.12 11.67 1.35
C ILE A 339 -11.81 12.55 0.30
N VAL A 340 -12.64 11.97 -0.56
CA VAL A 340 -13.34 12.70 -1.63
C VAL A 340 -14.31 13.74 -1.07
N LYS A 341 -15.05 13.43 0.00
CA LYS A 341 -15.95 14.38 0.67
C LYS A 341 -15.20 15.52 1.34
N LEU A 342 -14.03 15.24 1.91
CA LEU A 342 -13.25 16.24 2.65
C LEU A 342 -12.50 17.21 1.73
N VAL A 343 -11.90 16.71 0.63
CA VAL A 343 -10.97 17.50 -0.21
C VAL A 343 -11.21 17.38 -1.72
N GLY A 344 -12.12 16.53 -2.17
CA GLY A 344 -12.42 16.31 -3.59
C GLY A 344 -11.77 15.07 -4.19
N ASP A 345 -12.24 14.68 -5.38
CA ASP A 345 -11.85 13.45 -6.08
C ASP A 345 -10.45 13.49 -6.74
N ASP A 346 -9.77 14.63 -6.68
CA ASP A 346 -8.40 14.79 -7.19
C ASP A 346 -7.31 14.24 -6.27
N TYR A 347 -7.66 13.83 -5.04
CA TYR A 347 -6.67 13.54 -4.00
C TYR A 347 -6.74 12.12 -3.43
N ALA A 348 -7.63 11.27 -3.93
CA ALA A 348 -7.72 9.85 -3.58
C ALA A 348 -7.10 8.96 -4.66
N GLY A 349 -6.50 7.83 -4.24
CA GLY A 349 -5.88 6.84 -5.11
C GLY A 349 -5.93 5.44 -4.50
N ILE A 350 -5.24 4.48 -5.13
CA ILE A 350 -5.16 3.07 -4.75
C ILE A 350 -3.72 2.72 -4.39
N GLY A 351 -3.52 2.18 -3.19
CA GLY A 351 -2.24 1.66 -2.71
C GLY A 351 -2.50 0.44 -1.84
N ALA A 352 -2.74 -0.70 -2.49
CA ALA A 352 -3.42 -1.83 -1.87
C ALA A 352 -2.61 -2.56 -0.81
N ASP A 353 -1.28 -2.52 -0.91
CA ASP A 353 -0.38 -3.23 -0.01
C ASP A 353 -0.56 -4.77 -0.11
N PHE A 354 -0.90 -5.25 -1.32
CA PHE A 354 -0.93 -6.68 -1.61
C PHE A 354 0.45 -7.29 -1.37
N ASP A 355 0.46 -8.50 -0.86
CA ASP A 355 1.65 -9.26 -0.47
C ASP A 355 2.40 -8.71 0.77
N GLY A 356 2.11 -7.49 1.25
CA GLY A 356 2.64 -6.91 2.48
C GLY A 356 1.73 -7.09 3.71
N VAL A 357 0.47 -7.48 3.52
CA VAL A 357 -0.52 -7.56 4.59
C VAL A 357 -1.10 -8.95 4.79
N SER A 358 -1.45 -9.25 6.03
CA SER A 358 -1.96 -10.56 6.44
C SER A 358 -3.47 -10.75 6.27
N SER A 359 -4.22 -9.69 6.01
CA SER A 359 -5.67 -9.72 5.86
C SER A 359 -6.17 -8.57 5.00
N LEU A 360 -7.06 -8.87 4.08
CA LEU A 360 -7.66 -7.96 3.10
C LEU A 360 -9.18 -7.94 3.28
N PRO A 361 -9.91 -6.93 2.78
CA PRO A 361 -11.37 -6.92 2.79
C PRO A 361 -11.95 -8.15 2.07
N VAL A 362 -13.10 -8.61 2.53
CA VAL A 362 -13.79 -9.76 1.93
C VAL A 362 -14.02 -9.53 0.44
N GLY A 363 -13.55 -10.46 -0.36
CA GLY A 363 -13.65 -10.40 -1.83
C GLY A 363 -12.52 -9.63 -2.52
N MET A 364 -11.54 -9.08 -1.76
CA MET A 364 -10.30 -8.48 -2.27
C MET A 364 -9.10 -9.42 -2.07
N ASP A 365 -9.27 -10.70 -2.31
CA ASP A 365 -8.31 -11.73 -1.90
C ASP A 365 -7.01 -11.75 -2.72
N ASP A 366 -6.98 -11.13 -3.90
CA ASP A 366 -5.77 -10.89 -4.72
C ASP A 366 -5.99 -9.73 -5.71
N VAL A 367 -4.96 -9.39 -6.49
CA VAL A 367 -4.98 -8.27 -7.46
C VAL A 367 -6.03 -8.41 -8.56
N THR A 368 -6.61 -9.59 -8.80
CA THR A 368 -7.70 -9.79 -9.77
C THR A 368 -9.00 -9.12 -9.34
N ALA A 369 -9.11 -8.72 -8.07
CA ALA A 369 -10.30 -8.16 -7.49
C ALA A 369 -10.50 -6.64 -7.74
N TYR A 370 -9.52 -5.93 -8.29
CA TYR A 370 -9.62 -4.48 -8.54
C TYR A 370 -10.89 -4.03 -9.30
N PRO A 371 -11.43 -4.78 -10.29
CA PRO A 371 -12.67 -4.39 -10.95
C PRO A 371 -13.86 -4.19 -10.00
N LYS A 372 -13.87 -4.86 -8.84
CA LYS A 372 -14.92 -4.74 -7.81
C LYS A 372 -14.90 -3.36 -7.14
N ILE A 373 -13.74 -2.69 -7.05
CA ILE A 373 -13.66 -1.30 -6.58
C ILE A 373 -14.38 -0.38 -7.55
N THR A 374 -14.15 -0.56 -8.85
CA THR A 374 -14.85 0.21 -9.90
C THR A 374 -16.36 0.00 -9.81
N GLU A 375 -16.81 -1.24 -9.59
CA GLU A 375 -18.23 -1.57 -9.40
C GLU A 375 -18.81 -0.84 -8.19
N GLU A 376 -18.13 -0.87 -7.05
CA GLU A 376 -18.56 -0.21 -5.82
C GLU A 376 -18.61 1.33 -5.97
N LEU A 377 -17.62 1.93 -6.63
CA LEU A 377 -17.63 3.36 -6.89
C LEU A 377 -18.81 3.78 -7.82
N ILE A 378 -19.14 2.95 -8.81
CA ILE A 378 -20.35 3.19 -9.65
C ILE A 378 -21.61 3.07 -8.79
N ARG A 379 -21.72 2.05 -7.94
CA ARG A 379 -22.85 1.86 -7.04
C ARG A 379 -23.06 3.07 -6.11
N ARG A 380 -21.98 3.75 -5.74
CA ARG A 380 -22.00 5.00 -4.94
C ARG A 380 -22.31 6.25 -5.75
N GLY A 381 -22.49 6.14 -7.06
CA GLY A 381 -22.85 7.28 -7.93
C GLY A 381 -21.65 8.09 -8.42
N TYR A 382 -20.43 7.60 -8.30
CA TYR A 382 -19.26 8.29 -8.86
C TYR A 382 -19.35 8.39 -10.38
N SER A 383 -19.00 9.57 -10.90
CA SER A 383 -18.89 9.78 -12.35
C SER A 383 -17.74 8.95 -12.94
N LYS A 384 -17.84 8.62 -14.24
CA LYS A 384 -16.74 7.96 -14.96
C LYS A 384 -15.44 8.75 -14.88
N LYS A 385 -15.50 10.07 -14.79
CA LYS A 385 -14.35 10.97 -14.67
C LYS A 385 -13.72 10.80 -13.27
N SER A 386 -14.52 10.84 -12.20
CA SER A 386 -14.05 10.66 -10.83
C SER A 386 -13.42 9.29 -10.64
N ILE A 387 -14.04 8.23 -11.19
CA ILE A 387 -13.50 6.86 -11.12
C ILE A 387 -12.11 6.78 -11.77
N LYS A 388 -11.91 7.37 -12.95
CA LYS A 388 -10.60 7.38 -13.61
C LYS A 388 -9.55 8.14 -12.81
N LYS A 389 -9.93 9.27 -12.19
CA LYS A 389 -9.05 10.01 -11.29
C LYS A 389 -8.57 9.12 -10.12
N ILE A 390 -9.50 8.48 -9.43
CA ILE A 390 -9.22 7.64 -8.26
C ILE A 390 -8.39 6.41 -8.65
N LEU A 391 -8.70 5.77 -9.79
CA LEU A 391 -7.97 4.59 -10.24
C LEU A 391 -6.53 4.89 -10.67
N GLY A 392 -6.23 6.10 -11.19
CA GLY A 392 -4.84 6.35 -11.60
C GLY A 392 -4.52 7.76 -12.10
N ASP A 393 -5.47 8.55 -12.65
CA ASP A 393 -5.13 9.86 -13.21
C ASP A 393 -4.54 10.81 -12.17
N ASN A 394 -4.95 10.70 -10.89
CA ASN A 394 -4.39 11.48 -9.78
C ASN A 394 -2.92 11.16 -9.54
N VAL A 395 -2.57 9.87 -9.54
CA VAL A 395 -1.17 9.42 -9.37
C VAL A 395 -0.34 9.79 -10.60
N LEU A 396 -0.90 9.68 -11.83
CA LEU A 396 -0.22 10.18 -13.04
C LEU A 396 0.09 11.67 -12.96
N ARG A 397 -0.76 12.48 -12.35
CA ARG A 397 -0.53 13.90 -12.12
C ARG A 397 0.66 14.13 -11.21
N VAL A 398 0.77 13.38 -10.10
CA VAL A 398 1.91 13.45 -9.17
C VAL A 398 3.19 12.97 -9.84
N MET A 399 3.15 11.86 -10.59
CA MET A 399 4.31 11.40 -11.36
C MET A 399 4.80 12.44 -12.35
N LYS A 400 3.88 13.06 -13.12
CA LYS A 400 4.23 14.11 -14.10
C LYS A 400 4.89 15.33 -13.47
N ALA A 401 4.48 15.70 -12.25
CA ALA A 401 5.04 16.84 -11.53
C ALA A 401 6.43 16.55 -10.93
N ASN A 402 6.73 15.29 -10.65
CA ASN A 402 7.97 14.86 -10.01
C ASN A 402 9.00 14.32 -11.00
N PHE A 403 8.66 13.34 -11.82
CA PHE A 403 9.60 12.59 -12.65
C PHE A 403 10.29 13.48 -13.70
N LYS A 404 11.60 13.30 -13.79
CA LYS A 404 12.45 13.89 -14.81
C LYS A 404 12.64 12.96 -15.99
#